data_6ad412b71f93ab1b494d441fee38a894
#
_entry.id   6ad412b71f93ab1b494d441fee38a894
#
_cell.length_a   1.000
_cell.length_b   1.000
_cell.length_c   1.000
_cell.angle_alpha   90.00
_cell.angle_beta   90.00
_cell.angle_gamma   90.00
#
_symmetry.space_group_name_H-M   'P 1'
#
loop_
_entity.id
_entity.type
_entity.pdbx_description
1 polymer ?
#
loop_
_entity_poly.entity_id
_entity_poly.type
_entity_poly.pdbx_seq_one_letter_code
_entity_poly.pdbx_strand_id
1 'polypeptide(L)'
;MYLVNSGTRAATTGECVRQVAHRFGDTDIWDDFTAVTDAIDAAIDGNDTAALYDGVRRNDELLRRIGVVPERVGRFIDEVSAAGGAAKITGAGSIRGDGGGMVLIFAKSAPADLCAAYGYELLDVEGEARGVHDTDFSAG
;
A
#
# COMPACT_ATOMS: atom_id res chain seq x y z
N MET A 1 -10.44 -1.86 -6.70
CA MET A 1 -9.41 -1.14 -5.94
C MET A 1 -10.08 -0.27 -4.88
N TYR A 2 -9.52 -0.26 -3.69
CA TYR A 2 -10.09 0.49 -2.56
C TYR A 2 -8.99 1.26 -1.84
N LEU A 3 -9.35 2.38 -1.23
CA LEU A 3 -8.47 3.12 -0.35
C LEU A 3 -9.04 3.09 1.06
N VAL A 4 -8.17 2.90 2.04
CA VAL A 4 -8.54 2.82 3.44
C VAL A 4 -7.65 3.76 4.24
N ASN A 5 -8.26 4.54 5.14
CA ASN A 5 -7.51 5.40 6.03
C ASN A 5 -7.22 4.62 7.31
N SER A 6 -5.97 4.27 7.53
CA SER A 6 -5.55 3.49 8.70
C SER A 6 -5.26 4.35 9.91
N GLY A 7 -5.50 5.65 9.82
CA GLY A 7 -5.32 6.55 10.94
C GLY A 7 -4.17 7.53 10.74
N THR A 8 -4.16 8.55 11.61
CA THR A 8 -3.16 9.61 11.55
C THR A 8 -1.77 9.05 11.82
N ARG A 9 -0.82 9.45 11.00
CA ARG A 9 0.57 9.04 11.17
C ARG A 9 1.19 9.80 12.34
N ALA A 10 1.85 9.08 13.25
CA ALA A 10 2.55 9.69 14.37
C ALA A 10 3.85 10.36 13.93
N ALA A 11 4.47 9.88 12.84
CA ALA A 11 5.69 10.43 12.30
C ALA A 11 5.38 11.28 11.07
N THR A 12 6.16 12.34 10.86
CA THR A 12 6.03 13.15 9.65
C THR A 12 6.73 12.47 8.48
N THR A 13 6.40 12.92 7.26
CA THR A 13 7.10 12.43 6.06
C THR A 13 8.60 12.66 6.16
N GLY A 14 9.00 13.85 6.65
CA GLY A 14 10.42 14.18 6.80
C GLY A 14 11.12 13.25 7.78
N GLU A 15 10.47 12.90 8.90
CA GLU A 15 11.04 11.96 9.85
C GLU A 15 11.26 10.58 9.21
N CYS A 16 10.27 10.09 8.47
CA CYS A 16 10.37 8.80 7.81
C CYS A 16 11.50 8.79 6.78
N VAL A 17 11.56 9.82 5.95
CA VAL A 17 12.60 9.93 4.91
C VAL A 17 13.98 9.94 5.54
N ARG A 18 14.17 10.72 6.62
CA ARG A 18 15.48 10.82 7.27
C ARG A 18 15.90 9.49 7.88
N GLN A 19 15.00 8.79 8.55
CA GLN A 19 15.35 7.50 9.17
C GLN A 19 15.67 6.46 8.10
N VAL A 20 14.85 6.37 7.05
CA VAL A 20 15.08 5.42 5.98
C VAL A 20 16.41 5.72 5.28
N ALA A 21 16.71 6.97 5.00
CA ALA A 21 17.96 7.35 4.37
C ALA A 21 19.15 6.99 5.27
N HIS A 22 19.03 7.20 6.58
CA HIS A 22 20.10 6.89 7.53
C HIS A 22 20.37 5.38 7.59
N ARG A 23 19.31 4.55 7.61
CA ARG A 23 19.46 3.12 7.81
C ARG A 23 19.71 2.35 6.52
N PHE A 24 19.16 2.83 5.40
CA PHE A 24 19.12 2.06 4.16
C PHE A 24 19.67 2.82 2.95
N GLY A 25 20.10 4.08 3.11
CA GLY A 25 20.52 4.91 1.99
C GLY A 25 21.66 4.31 1.16
N ASP A 26 22.57 3.58 1.79
CA ASP A 26 23.72 2.98 1.13
C ASP A 26 23.53 1.49 0.85
N THR A 27 22.30 0.98 0.98
CA THR A 27 22.00 -0.42 0.70
C THR A 27 21.46 -0.58 -0.72
N ASP A 28 21.40 -1.82 -1.18
CA ASP A 28 20.86 -2.14 -2.51
C ASP A 28 19.37 -2.44 -2.50
N ILE A 29 18.68 -2.18 -1.39
CA ILE A 29 17.23 -2.40 -1.29
C ILE A 29 16.46 -1.59 -2.33
N TRP A 30 17.01 -0.44 -2.74
CA TRP A 30 16.39 0.42 -3.74
C TRP A 30 16.29 -0.24 -5.11
N ASP A 31 17.23 -1.12 -5.44
CA ASP A 31 17.15 -1.93 -6.65
C ASP A 31 15.94 -2.86 -6.60
N ASP A 32 15.65 -3.43 -5.43
CA ASP A 32 14.49 -4.28 -5.23
C ASP A 32 13.19 -3.48 -5.40
N PHE A 33 13.14 -2.24 -4.86
CA PHE A 33 11.98 -1.37 -5.07
C PHE A 33 11.77 -1.07 -6.55
N THR A 34 12.84 -0.76 -7.28
CA THR A 34 12.75 -0.48 -8.71
C THR A 34 12.21 -1.71 -9.46
N ALA A 35 12.74 -2.88 -9.16
CA ALA A 35 12.32 -4.12 -9.83
C ALA A 35 10.82 -4.40 -9.56
N VAL A 36 10.36 -4.19 -8.33
CA VAL A 36 8.96 -4.40 -7.98
C VAL A 36 8.06 -3.37 -8.67
N THR A 37 8.48 -2.11 -8.72
CA THR A 37 7.73 -1.06 -9.41
C THR A 37 7.59 -1.40 -10.90
N ASP A 38 8.68 -1.82 -11.53
CA ASP A 38 8.65 -2.21 -12.94
C ASP A 38 7.72 -3.40 -13.18
N ALA A 39 7.72 -4.36 -12.24
CA ALA A 39 6.84 -5.53 -12.34
C ALA A 39 5.37 -5.12 -12.21
N ILE A 40 5.05 -4.19 -11.33
CA ILE A 40 3.69 -3.67 -11.17
C ILE A 40 3.24 -2.96 -12.46
N ASP A 41 4.10 -2.10 -13.00
CA ASP A 41 3.79 -1.38 -14.24
C ASP A 41 3.55 -2.36 -15.40
N ALA A 42 4.37 -3.38 -15.52
CA ALA A 42 4.20 -4.40 -16.55
C ALA A 42 2.90 -5.19 -16.37
N ALA A 43 2.52 -5.48 -15.12
CA ALA A 43 1.29 -6.19 -14.82
C ALA A 43 0.07 -5.35 -15.20
N ILE A 44 0.11 -4.04 -14.94
CA ILE A 44 -0.97 -3.14 -15.30
C ILE A 44 -1.10 -3.07 -16.82
N ASP A 45 0.00 -2.88 -17.53
CA ASP A 45 0.00 -2.80 -18.99
C ASP A 45 -0.52 -4.09 -19.63
N GLY A 46 -0.20 -5.24 -19.04
CA GLY A 46 -0.63 -6.53 -19.54
C GLY A 46 -1.96 -7.02 -19.01
N ASN A 47 -2.65 -6.23 -18.18
CA ASN A 47 -3.89 -6.64 -17.51
C ASN A 47 -3.73 -7.96 -16.75
N ASP A 48 -2.56 -8.17 -16.15
CA ASP A 48 -2.25 -9.40 -15.42
C ASP A 48 -2.56 -9.21 -13.94
N THR A 49 -3.76 -9.57 -13.52
CA THR A 49 -4.24 -9.37 -12.15
C THR A 49 -3.39 -10.14 -11.13
N ALA A 50 -3.02 -11.37 -11.44
CA ALA A 50 -2.22 -12.18 -10.52
C ALA A 50 -0.85 -11.55 -10.30
N ALA A 51 -0.21 -11.08 -11.38
CA ALA A 51 1.09 -10.42 -11.30
C ALA A 51 0.99 -9.09 -10.55
N LEU A 52 -0.12 -8.36 -10.74
CA LEU A 52 -0.35 -7.11 -10.01
C LEU A 52 -0.45 -7.37 -8.51
N TYR A 53 -1.24 -8.35 -8.09
CA TYR A 53 -1.37 -8.68 -6.68
C TYR A 53 -0.04 -9.11 -6.08
N ASP A 54 0.71 -9.92 -6.81
CA ASP A 54 2.04 -10.35 -6.36
C ASP A 54 2.98 -9.16 -6.19
N GLY A 55 2.99 -8.24 -7.15
CA GLY A 55 3.82 -7.04 -7.08
C GLY A 55 3.47 -6.17 -5.89
N VAL A 56 2.17 -5.97 -5.62
CA VAL A 56 1.72 -5.19 -4.47
C VAL A 56 2.17 -5.83 -3.16
N ARG A 57 2.06 -7.15 -3.04
CA ARG A 57 2.52 -7.86 -1.85
C ARG A 57 4.02 -7.72 -1.65
N ARG A 58 4.79 -7.83 -2.71
CA ARG A 58 6.25 -7.68 -2.63
C ARG A 58 6.64 -6.26 -2.26
N ASN A 59 5.91 -5.26 -2.77
CA ASN A 59 6.15 -3.88 -2.38
C ASN A 59 5.88 -3.67 -0.90
N ASP A 60 4.80 -4.26 -0.37
CA ASP A 60 4.50 -4.20 1.05
C ASP A 60 5.63 -4.79 1.89
N GLU A 61 6.17 -5.94 1.48
CA GLU A 61 7.29 -6.56 2.19
C GLU A 61 8.50 -5.64 2.26
N LEU A 62 8.81 -4.97 1.15
CA LEU A 62 9.92 -4.01 1.12
C LEU A 62 9.65 -2.82 2.05
N LEU A 63 8.42 -2.30 2.05
CA LEU A 63 8.05 -1.20 2.94
C LEU A 63 8.20 -1.62 4.41
N ARG A 64 7.85 -2.85 4.75
CA ARG A 64 8.05 -3.36 6.11
C ARG A 64 9.52 -3.44 6.45
N ARG A 65 10.36 -3.86 5.51
CA ARG A 65 11.79 -3.98 5.74
C ARG A 65 12.44 -2.64 6.03
N ILE A 66 11.98 -1.57 5.41
CA ILE A 66 12.51 -0.24 5.71
C ILE A 66 11.83 0.43 6.91
N GLY A 67 10.85 -0.25 7.52
CA GLY A 67 10.31 0.16 8.81
C GLY A 67 9.25 1.25 8.76
N VAL A 68 8.54 1.39 7.65
CA VAL A 68 7.52 2.44 7.50
C VAL A 68 6.09 1.91 7.59
N VAL A 69 5.90 0.64 7.95
CA VAL A 69 4.58 0.04 8.11
C VAL A 69 4.37 -0.25 9.60
N PRO A 70 3.49 0.50 10.29
CA PRO A 70 3.18 0.21 11.69
C PRO A 70 2.67 -1.22 11.84
N GLU A 71 2.96 -1.84 12.96
CA GLU A 71 2.64 -3.25 13.18
C GLU A 71 1.14 -3.53 13.01
N ARG A 72 0.28 -2.66 13.53
CA ARG A 72 -1.16 -2.84 13.42
C ARG A 72 -1.62 -2.79 11.97
N VAL A 73 -1.07 -1.88 11.17
CA VAL A 73 -1.37 -1.80 9.75
C VAL A 73 -0.89 -3.05 9.03
N GLY A 74 0.30 -3.55 9.40
CA GLY A 74 0.81 -4.81 8.85
C GLY A 74 -0.12 -5.98 9.10
N ARG A 75 -0.69 -6.08 10.30
CA ARG A 75 -1.66 -7.14 10.59
C ARG A 75 -2.92 -7.01 9.75
N PHE A 76 -3.40 -5.78 9.55
CA PHE A 76 -4.53 -5.53 8.67
C PHE A 76 -4.22 -6.01 7.25
N ILE A 77 -3.05 -5.65 6.73
CA ILE A 77 -2.62 -6.05 5.38
C ILE A 77 -2.51 -7.58 5.28
N ASP A 78 -1.99 -8.24 6.32
CA ASP A 78 -1.90 -9.70 6.34
C ASP A 78 -3.28 -10.36 6.23
N GLU A 79 -4.29 -9.77 6.88
CA GLU A 79 -5.64 -10.31 6.80
C GLU A 79 -6.26 -10.09 5.42
N VAL A 80 -5.96 -8.96 4.78
CA VAL A 80 -6.38 -8.73 3.39
C VAL A 80 -5.76 -9.80 2.48
N SER A 81 -4.48 -10.08 2.67
CA SER A 81 -3.78 -11.09 1.87
C SER A 81 -4.34 -12.49 2.11
N ALA A 82 -4.66 -12.81 3.35
CA ALA A 82 -5.25 -14.11 3.69
C ALA A 82 -6.61 -14.31 3.03
N ALA A 83 -7.33 -13.23 2.77
CA ALA A 83 -8.61 -13.28 2.07
C ALA A 83 -8.47 -13.25 0.54
N GLY A 84 -7.25 -13.29 0.03
CA GLY A 84 -6.99 -13.34 -1.41
C GLY A 84 -6.72 -11.99 -2.05
N GLY A 85 -6.66 -10.92 -1.28
CA GLY A 85 -6.35 -9.59 -1.79
C GLY A 85 -4.87 -9.27 -1.72
N ALA A 86 -4.55 -8.01 -1.98
CA ALA A 86 -3.21 -7.48 -1.82
C ALA A 86 -3.32 -6.01 -1.40
N ALA A 87 -2.47 -5.59 -0.49
CA ALA A 87 -2.54 -4.23 0.04
C ALA A 87 -1.16 -3.69 0.35
N LYS A 88 -1.03 -2.38 0.31
CA LYS A 88 0.20 -1.69 0.67
C LYS A 88 -0.11 -0.26 1.12
N ILE A 89 0.76 0.29 1.93
CA ILE A 89 0.68 1.71 2.29
C ILE A 89 1.03 2.54 1.05
N THR A 90 0.30 3.63 0.86
CA THR A 90 0.65 4.66 -0.11
C THR A 90 1.30 5.84 0.63
N GLY A 91 2.25 6.49 0.00
CA GLY A 91 2.97 7.58 0.65
C GLY A 91 4.08 7.11 1.56
N ALA A 92 4.46 7.94 2.53
CA ALA A 92 5.66 7.69 3.33
C ALA A 92 5.48 6.66 4.45
N GLY A 93 4.24 6.29 4.78
CA GLY A 93 3.98 5.42 5.92
C GLY A 93 4.32 6.09 7.24
N SER A 94 4.65 5.31 8.25
CA SER A 94 5.07 5.86 9.54
C SER A 94 6.03 4.93 10.24
N ILE A 95 7.06 5.52 10.85
CA ILE A 95 8.09 4.76 11.58
C ILE A 95 7.71 4.50 13.04
N ARG A 96 6.57 5.03 13.49
CA ARG A 96 6.09 4.81 14.86
C ARG A 96 4.58 5.01 14.91
N GLY A 97 3.98 4.61 16.02
CA GLY A 97 2.54 4.72 16.23
C GLY A 97 1.77 3.61 15.55
N ASP A 98 0.44 3.73 15.55
CA ASP A 98 -0.46 2.70 15.01
C ASP A 98 -1.02 3.06 13.63
N GLY A 99 -1.06 4.35 13.27
CA GLY A 99 -1.61 4.79 12.00
C GLY A 99 -0.54 4.91 10.93
N GLY A 100 -0.83 4.42 9.75
CA GLY A 100 0.09 4.47 8.61
C GLY A 100 -0.41 5.34 7.47
N GLY A 101 -1.49 6.08 7.67
CA GLY A 101 -2.10 6.87 6.61
C GLY A 101 -2.93 5.99 5.68
N MET A 102 -2.87 6.27 4.40
CA MET A 102 -3.69 5.58 3.41
C MET A 102 -3.11 4.24 3.01
N VAL A 103 -3.99 3.25 2.90
CA VAL A 103 -3.64 1.89 2.44
C VAL A 103 -4.41 1.63 1.15
N LEU A 104 -3.69 1.20 0.13
CA LEU A 104 -4.27 0.84 -1.16
C LEU A 104 -4.54 -0.67 -1.16
N ILE A 105 -5.76 -1.05 -1.55
CA ILE A 105 -6.18 -2.45 -1.51
C ILE A 105 -6.68 -2.88 -2.88
N PHE A 106 -6.19 -4.02 -3.34
CA PHE A 106 -6.70 -4.72 -4.51
C PHE A 106 -7.40 -5.99 -4.03
N ALA A 107 -8.70 -6.09 -4.26
CA ALA A 107 -9.51 -7.23 -3.84
C ALA A 107 -10.77 -7.29 -4.69
N LYS A 108 -11.40 -8.45 -4.73
CA LYS A 108 -12.63 -8.63 -5.52
C LYS A 108 -13.81 -7.89 -4.90
N SER A 109 -13.82 -7.75 -3.59
CA SER A 109 -14.90 -7.05 -2.89
C SER A 109 -14.32 -6.17 -1.80
N ALA A 110 -15.09 -5.15 -1.40
CA ALA A 110 -14.65 -4.19 -0.40
C ALA A 110 -14.45 -4.89 0.96
N PRO A 111 -13.33 -4.61 1.65
CA PRO A 111 -13.05 -5.22 2.95
C PRO A 111 -13.76 -4.47 4.09
N ALA A 112 -15.08 -4.30 3.97
CA ALA A 112 -15.84 -3.46 4.90
C ALA A 112 -15.82 -3.98 6.32
N ASP A 113 -16.01 -5.29 6.51
CA ASP A 113 -16.05 -5.89 7.84
C ASP A 113 -14.69 -5.79 8.53
N LEU A 114 -13.62 -6.02 7.77
CA LEU A 114 -12.27 -5.94 8.30
C LEU A 114 -11.93 -4.50 8.69
N CYS A 115 -12.31 -3.52 7.84
CA CYS A 115 -12.11 -2.11 8.16
C CYS A 115 -12.84 -1.73 9.44
N ALA A 116 -14.09 -2.20 9.60
CA ALA A 116 -14.87 -1.92 10.81
C ALA A 116 -14.19 -2.51 12.04
N ALA A 117 -13.64 -3.71 11.92
CA ALA A 117 -12.96 -4.38 13.05
C ALA A 117 -11.71 -3.61 13.49
N TYR A 118 -11.03 -2.94 12.57
CA TYR A 118 -9.84 -2.15 12.88
C TYR A 118 -10.15 -0.68 13.18
N GLY A 119 -11.40 -0.25 12.96
CA GLY A 119 -11.75 1.16 13.09
C GLY A 119 -11.21 2.01 11.97
N TYR A 120 -10.97 1.44 10.81
CA TYR A 120 -10.44 2.13 9.65
C TYR A 120 -11.58 2.63 8.76
N GLU A 121 -11.36 3.77 8.11
CA GLU A 121 -12.33 4.36 7.20
C GLU A 121 -12.10 3.83 5.78
N LEU A 122 -13.12 3.19 5.21
CA LEU A 122 -13.09 2.74 3.82
C LEU A 122 -13.62 3.86 2.93
N LEU A 123 -12.80 4.28 1.97
CA LEU A 123 -13.14 5.38 1.06
C LEU A 123 -13.71 4.83 -0.25
N ASP A 124 -14.65 5.58 -0.83
CA ASP A 124 -15.26 5.20 -2.10
C ASP A 124 -14.40 5.75 -3.24
N VAL A 125 -13.54 4.90 -3.79
CA VAL A 125 -12.66 5.28 -4.89
C VAL A 125 -13.35 5.09 -6.24
N GLU A 126 -14.37 4.28 -6.29
CA GLU A 126 -15.05 3.94 -7.54
C GLU A 126 -15.64 5.16 -8.21
N GLY A 127 -16.28 6.04 -7.43
CA GLY A 127 -16.84 7.26 -7.98
C GLY A 127 -15.78 8.16 -8.59
N GLU A 128 -14.61 8.25 -7.96
CA GLU A 128 -13.50 9.03 -8.48
C GLU A 128 -12.93 8.45 -9.76
N ALA A 129 -12.79 7.14 -9.81
CA ALA A 129 -12.28 6.47 -10.99
C ALA A 129 -13.15 6.75 -12.20
N ARG A 130 -14.47 6.77 -12.03
CA ARG A 130 -15.38 7.08 -13.12
C ARG A 130 -15.33 8.54 -13.54
N GLY A 131 -15.02 9.39 -12.62
CA GLY A 131 -14.93 10.84 -12.90
C GLY A 131 -13.73 11.19 -13.72
N VAL A 132 -12.80 10.37 -13.76
CA VAL A 132 -11.59 10.60 -14.52
C VAL A 132 -11.70 9.94 -15.86
N HIS A 133 -11.88 9.12 -15.98
CA HIS A 133 -11.71 8.31 -16.86
C HIS A 133 -11.83 7.77 -17.40
N ASP A 134 -12.06 7.75 -16.99
CA ASP A 134 -11.96 7.04 -17.23
C ASP A 134 -11.11 6.71 -17.77
N THR A 135 -10.49 6.93 -17.56
CA THR A 135 -9.59 6.58 -17.79
C THR A 135 -8.70 6.52 -17.52
N ASP A 136 -8.48 6.86 -17.33
CA ASP A 136 -7.57 6.65 -16.97
C ASP A 136 -7.17 6.40 -16.12
N PHE A 137 -7.42 6.21 -15.63
CA PHE A 137 -7.00 5.84 -14.80
C PHE A 137 -6.53 5.23 -14.64
N SER A 138 -6.59 5.11 -14.94
CA SER A 138 -6.13 4.50 -14.85
C SER A 138 -5.40 4.41 -14.48
N ALA A 139 -5.26 4.84 -14.21
CA ALA A 139 -4.54 4.59 -13.93
C ALA A 139 -4.27 4.49 -13.01
N GLY A 140 -4.36 4.75 -12.79
CA GLY A 140 -4.21 4.50 -12.18
C GLY A 140 -4.20 4.44 -11.86
#